data_9018a1ea8f090c655b8d7e15f42d7fff
#
_entry.id   9018a1ea8f090c655b8d7e15f42d7fff
#
_cell.length_a   1.000
_cell.length_b   1.000
_cell.length_c   1.000
_cell.angle_alpha   90.00
_cell.angle_beta   90.00
_cell.angle_gamma   90.00
#
_symmetry.space_group_name_H-M   'P 1'
#
loop_
_entity.id
_entity.type
_entity.pdbx_description
1 polymer ?
#
loop_
_entity_poly.entity_id
_entity_poly.type
_entity_poly.pdbx_seq_one_letter_code
_entity_poly.pdbx_strand_id
1 'polypeptide(L)'
;MWHPIPIMDEYPVTLSRIEKYLALTEKALGKVSIISDSEGESHSKAQDILAMVGAYLSDSKYFLKEGRGDDAFAAINYAHGWLDCGVRLGYLDGKGDWQLFTLSS
;
A
#
# COMPACT_ATOMS: atom_id res chain seq x y z
N MET A 1 -13.91 -10.68 21.70
CA MET A 1 -14.07 -9.54 21.38
C MET A 1 -13.29 -8.57 22.06
N TRP A 2 -12.84 -7.86 21.42
CA TRP A 2 -11.74 -7.11 21.87
C TRP A 2 -12.10 -5.68 22.20
N HIS A 3 -13.35 -5.32 22.09
CA HIS A 3 -13.74 -3.98 22.45
C HIS A 3 -14.70 -3.96 23.61
N PRO A 4 -14.20 -3.75 24.82
CA PRO A 4 -15.08 -3.61 25.98
C PRO A 4 -15.83 -2.29 25.96
N ILE A 5 -15.41 -1.32 25.13
CA ILE A 5 -16.04 -0.02 25.03
C ILE A 5 -16.47 0.21 23.60
N PRO A 6 -17.63 0.82 23.36
CA PRO A 6 -18.05 1.13 21.99
C PRO A 6 -17.04 2.03 21.30
N ILE A 7 -16.83 1.77 20.02
CA ILE A 7 -16.02 2.66 19.21
C ILE A 7 -16.84 3.92 18.93
N MET A 8 -16.23 5.04 19.18
CA MET A 8 -16.88 6.33 19.00
C MET A 8 -16.61 6.86 17.60
N ASP A 9 -17.56 7.63 17.06
CA ASP A 9 -17.40 8.25 15.75
C ASP A 9 -16.36 9.37 15.74
N GLU A 10 -15.74 9.63 16.88
CA GLU A 10 -14.73 10.66 17.00
C GLU A 10 -13.31 10.19 16.64
N TYR A 11 -13.18 9.08 15.94
CA TYR A 11 -11.89 8.65 15.40
C TYR A 11 -11.86 8.81 13.89
N PRO A 12 -12.15 9.97 13.35
CA PRO A 12 -12.17 10.16 11.91
C PRO A 12 -10.76 10.21 11.34
N VAL A 13 -10.62 9.77 10.10
CA VAL A 13 -9.37 9.94 9.35
C VAL A 13 -9.41 11.32 8.72
N THR A 14 -8.39 12.14 8.98
CA THR A 14 -8.32 13.48 8.41
C THR A 14 -7.82 13.45 6.98
N LEU A 15 -8.19 14.47 6.20
CA LEU A 15 -7.71 14.59 4.84
C LEU A 15 -6.19 14.67 4.77
N SER A 16 -5.56 15.41 5.67
CA SER A 16 -4.10 15.53 5.68
C SER A 16 -3.43 14.18 5.92
N ARG A 17 -4.02 13.34 6.76
CA ARG A 17 -3.49 12.01 7.02
C ARG A 17 -3.63 11.11 5.80
N ILE A 18 -4.78 11.18 5.12
CA ILE A 18 -5.00 10.41 3.89
C ILE A 18 -3.97 10.82 2.83
N GLU A 19 -3.79 12.11 2.64
CA GLU A 19 -2.84 12.62 1.65
C GLU A 19 -1.41 12.22 1.97
N LYS A 20 -1.05 12.23 3.25
CA LYS A 20 0.28 11.80 3.68
C LYS A 20 0.55 10.33 3.32
N TYR A 21 -0.40 9.46 3.64
CA TYR A 21 -0.22 8.02 3.36
C TYR A 21 -0.30 7.72 1.87
N LEU A 22 -1.14 8.45 1.13
CA LEU A 22 -1.18 8.31 -0.32
C LEU A 22 0.18 8.67 -0.94
N ALA A 23 0.76 9.78 -0.51
CA ALA A 23 2.06 10.22 -1.01
C ALA A 23 3.16 9.20 -0.67
N LEU A 24 3.13 8.66 0.55
CA LEU A 24 4.10 7.63 0.95
C LEU A 24 3.99 6.38 0.09
N THR A 25 2.78 5.92 -0.17
CA THR A 25 2.58 4.70 -0.96
C THR A 25 2.95 4.95 -2.43
N GLU A 26 2.62 6.11 -2.97
CA GLU A 26 3.01 6.46 -4.33
C GLU A 26 4.53 6.55 -4.47
N LYS A 27 5.20 7.11 -3.47
CA LYS A 27 6.65 7.17 -3.44
C LYS A 27 7.25 5.76 -3.38
N ALA A 28 6.68 4.91 -2.55
CA ALA A 28 7.14 3.53 -2.42
C ALA A 28 6.97 2.76 -3.74
N LEU A 29 5.83 2.95 -4.40
CA LEU A 29 5.57 2.30 -5.70
C LEU A 29 6.59 2.76 -6.75
N GLY A 30 6.93 4.04 -6.75
CA GLY A 30 7.91 4.58 -7.69
C GLY A 30 9.33 4.12 -7.41
N LYS A 31 9.60 3.63 -6.21
CA LYS A 31 10.94 3.23 -5.81
C LYS A 31 11.27 1.77 -6.08
N VAL A 32 10.26 0.89 -6.01
CA VAL A 32 10.51 -0.54 -6.16
C VAL A 32 10.86 -0.93 -7.59
N SER A 33 11.60 -2.01 -7.72
CA SER A 33 11.81 -2.66 -9.01
C SER A 33 11.64 -4.16 -8.82
N ILE A 34 11.37 -4.85 -9.93
CA ILE A 34 11.23 -6.30 -9.90
C ILE A 34 12.60 -6.94 -9.79
N ILE A 35 12.77 -7.85 -8.83
CA ILE A 35 14.05 -8.51 -8.61
C ILE A 35 14.32 -9.60 -9.63
N SER A 36 13.29 -10.32 -10.02
CA SER A 36 13.45 -11.52 -10.84
C SER A 36 13.91 -11.21 -12.25
N ASP A 37 14.39 -12.26 -12.93
CA ASP A 37 14.67 -12.18 -14.35
C ASP A 37 13.43 -11.80 -15.13
N SER A 38 13.62 -11.37 -16.36
CA SER A 38 12.53 -10.87 -17.19
C SER A 38 11.46 -11.90 -17.52
N GLU A 39 11.68 -13.16 -17.20
CA GLU A 39 10.74 -14.23 -17.50
C GLU A 39 10.57 -15.12 -16.28
N GLY A 40 9.50 -15.91 -16.29
CA GLY A 40 9.26 -16.91 -15.28
C GLY A 40 8.21 -16.53 -14.28
N GLU A 41 7.95 -17.46 -13.36
CA GLU A 41 6.88 -17.35 -12.38
C GLU A 41 7.10 -16.21 -11.39
N SER A 42 8.33 -16.01 -10.95
CA SER A 42 8.64 -14.93 -10.01
C SER A 42 8.39 -13.57 -10.61
N HIS A 43 8.76 -13.37 -11.88
CA HIS A 43 8.50 -12.13 -12.57
C HIS A 43 7.00 -11.86 -12.71
N SER A 44 6.26 -12.90 -13.08
CA SER A 44 4.80 -12.83 -13.22
C SER A 44 4.13 -12.47 -11.90
N LYS A 45 4.58 -13.04 -10.79
CA LYS A 45 4.05 -12.73 -9.47
C LYS A 45 4.37 -11.29 -9.06
N ALA A 46 5.57 -10.83 -9.36
CA ALA A 46 5.95 -9.45 -9.09
C ALA A 46 5.07 -8.48 -9.86
N GLN A 47 4.81 -8.77 -11.14
CA GLN A 47 3.92 -7.94 -11.96
C GLN A 47 2.50 -7.92 -11.40
N ASP A 48 2.02 -9.06 -10.92
CA ASP A 48 0.69 -9.18 -10.33
C ASP A 48 0.57 -8.34 -9.06
N ILE A 49 1.59 -8.38 -8.22
CA ILE A 49 1.64 -7.55 -7.02
C ILE A 49 1.54 -6.07 -7.39
N LEU A 50 2.33 -5.63 -8.37
CA LEU A 50 2.32 -4.22 -8.79
C LEU A 50 0.96 -3.83 -9.39
N ALA A 51 0.32 -4.74 -10.11
CA ALA A 51 -1.01 -4.49 -10.66
C ALA A 51 -2.05 -4.29 -9.54
N MET A 52 -1.97 -5.08 -8.48
CA MET A 52 -2.86 -4.94 -7.34
C MET A 52 -2.64 -3.61 -6.62
N VAL A 53 -1.38 -3.21 -6.45
CA VAL A 53 -1.07 -1.92 -5.84
C VAL A 53 -1.68 -0.78 -6.64
N GLY A 54 -1.50 -0.82 -7.96
CA GLY A 54 -2.05 0.20 -8.84
C GLY A 54 -3.57 0.27 -8.77
N ALA A 55 -4.23 -0.88 -8.72
CA ALA A 55 -5.69 -0.95 -8.63
C ALA A 55 -6.19 -0.32 -7.33
N TYR A 56 -5.57 -0.65 -6.19
CA TYR A 56 -5.98 -0.08 -4.91
C TYR A 56 -5.68 1.41 -4.81
N LEU A 57 -4.57 1.88 -5.39
CA LEU A 57 -4.29 3.31 -5.43
C LEU A 57 -5.33 4.05 -6.29
N SER A 58 -5.70 3.47 -7.41
CA SER A 58 -6.75 4.04 -8.25
C SER A 58 -8.08 4.12 -7.50
N ASP A 59 -8.43 3.04 -6.79
CA ASP A 59 -9.64 3.01 -5.97
C ASP A 59 -9.60 4.09 -4.89
N SER A 60 -8.44 4.28 -4.25
CA SER A 60 -8.31 5.27 -3.19
C SER A 60 -8.59 6.67 -3.70
N LYS A 61 -8.10 7.00 -4.89
CA LYS A 61 -8.34 8.31 -5.50
C LYS A 61 -9.81 8.50 -5.86
N TYR A 62 -10.46 7.45 -6.34
CA TYR A 62 -11.89 7.47 -6.61
C TYR A 62 -12.70 7.73 -5.33
N PHE A 63 -12.38 6.98 -4.26
CA PHE A 63 -13.07 7.16 -2.98
C PHE A 63 -12.88 8.56 -2.43
N LEU A 64 -11.67 9.10 -2.55
CA LEU A 64 -11.39 10.44 -2.07
C LEU A 64 -12.22 11.48 -2.83
N LYS A 65 -12.32 11.33 -4.14
CA LYS A 65 -13.14 12.19 -4.98
C LYS A 65 -14.61 12.14 -4.60
N GLU A 66 -15.08 10.96 -4.15
CA GLU A 66 -16.46 10.76 -3.74
C GLU A 66 -16.73 11.18 -2.28
N GLY A 67 -15.74 11.74 -1.60
CA GLY A 67 -15.88 12.14 -0.20
C GLY A 67 -15.84 10.98 0.78
N ARG A 68 -15.37 9.80 0.35
CA ARG A 68 -15.30 8.59 1.15
C ARG A 68 -13.88 8.42 1.69
N GLY A 69 -13.51 9.28 2.64
CA GLY A 69 -12.14 9.32 3.16
C GLY A 69 -11.69 8.06 3.87
N ASP A 70 -12.58 7.44 4.63
CA ASP A 70 -12.25 6.19 5.34
C ASP A 70 -11.98 5.05 4.37
N ASP A 71 -12.79 4.94 3.31
CA ASP A 71 -12.57 3.93 2.26
C ASP A 71 -11.28 4.21 1.50
N ALA A 72 -10.99 5.48 1.23
CA ALA A 72 -9.74 5.87 0.57
C ALA A 72 -8.54 5.45 1.42
N PHE A 73 -8.59 5.72 2.72
CA PHE A 73 -7.51 5.38 3.64
C PHE A 73 -7.29 3.86 3.69
N ALA A 74 -8.37 3.10 3.77
CA ALA A 74 -8.30 1.65 3.77
C ALA A 74 -7.63 1.11 2.49
N ALA A 75 -8.01 1.65 1.34
CA ALA A 75 -7.44 1.23 0.06
C ALA A 75 -5.94 1.55 -0.02
N ILE A 76 -5.52 2.72 0.47
CA ILE A 76 -4.11 3.11 0.50
C ILE A 76 -3.30 2.13 1.35
N ASN A 77 -3.78 1.81 2.54
CA ASN A 77 -3.09 0.90 3.44
C ASN A 77 -3.01 -0.51 2.86
N TYR A 78 -4.06 -0.93 2.17
CA TYR A 78 -4.07 -2.22 1.51
C TYR A 78 -3.04 -2.26 0.37
N ALA A 79 -2.96 -1.18 -0.42
CA ALA A 79 -1.95 -1.06 -1.47
C ALA A 79 -0.54 -1.15 -0.89
N HIS A 80 -0.28 -0.43 0.19
CA HIS A 80 1.04 -0.45 0.83
C HIS A 80 1.38 -1.84 1.37
N GLY A 81 0.38 -2.55 1.90
CA GLY A 81 0.55 -3.93 2.36
C GLY A 81 1.01 -4.86 1.25
N TRP A 82 0.45 -4.72 0.05
CA TRP A 82 0.90 -5.48 -1.12
C TRP A 82 2.36 -5.19 -1.45
N LEU A 83 2.77 -3.90 -1.40
CA LEU A 83 4.16 -3.53 -1.63
C LEU A 83 5.09 -4.14 -0.59
N ASP A 84 4.74 -4.00 0.69
CA ASP A 84 5.53 -4.58 1.77
C ASP A 84 5.68 -6.08 1.62
N CYS A 85 4.60 -6.75 1.27
CA CYS A 85 4.63 -8.19 1.05
C CYS A 85 5.56 -8.55 -0.10
N GLY A 86 5.48 -7.81 -1.20
CA GLY A 86 6.35 -8.04 -2.35
C GLY A 86 7.82 -7.86 -2.03
N VAL A 87 8.14 -6.84 -1.24
CA VAL A 87 9.52 -6.61 -0.81
C VAL A 87 9.98 -7.70 0.15
N ARG A 88 9.15 -8.03 1.13
CA ARG A 88 9.49 -9.02 2.14
C ARG A 88 9.70 -10.41 1.56
N LEU A 89 8.88 -10.78 0.59
CA LEU A 89 8.99 -12.10 -0.04
C LEU A 89 10.05 -12.18 -1.14
N GLY A 90 10.70 -11.07 -1.43
CA GLY A 90 11.82 -11.06 -2.39
C GLY A 90 11.40 -10.95 -3.84
N TYR A 91 10.17 -10.55 -4.12
CA TYR A 91 9.73 -10.28 -5.49
C TYR A 91 10.10 -8.87 -5.95
N LEU A 92 10.13 -7.93 -5.00
CA LEU A 92 10.41 -6.52 -5.28
C LEU A 92 11.63 -6.06 -4.48
N ASP A 93 12.42 -5.20 -5.09
CA ASP A 93 13.55 -4.58 -4.42
C ASP A 93 13.13 -3.22 -3.87
N GLY A 94 13.12 -3.09 -2.56
CA GLY A 94 12.77 -1.85 -1.86
C GLY A 94 13.94 -0.90 -1.69
N LYS A 95 15.12 -1.22 -2.24
CA LYS A 95 16.33 -0.38 -2.20
C LYS A 95 16.83 -0.10 -0.79
N GLY A 96 16.50 -0.98 0.16
CA GLY A 96 16.92 -0.81 1.54
C GLY A 96 16.22 0.32 2.29
N ASP A 97 15.11 0.84 1.76
CA ASP A 97 14.41 1.97 2.36
C ASP A 97 13.47 1.51 3.47
N TRP A 98 14.00 1.47 4.69
CA TRP A 98 13.23 1.01 5.84
C TRP A 98 12.10 1.98 6.23
N GLN A 99 12.13 3.22 5.72
CA GLN A 99 11.07 4.18 6.01
C GLN A 99 9.83 3.93 5.14
N LEU A 100 10.02 3.33 3.98
CA LEU A 100 8.94 3.03 3.06
C LEU A 100 8.46 1.58 3.15
N PHE A 101 9.31 0.67 3.57
CA PHE A 101 9.01 -0.76 3.56
C PHE A 101 9.38 -1.45 4.86
N THR A 102 8.60 -2.50 5.18
CA THR A 102 8.94 -3.40 6.27
C THR A 102 9.99 -4.37 5.75
N LEU A 103 11.22 -4.19 6.17
CA LEU A 103 12.33 -5.01 5.69
C LEU A 103 12.54 -6.22 6.58
N SER A 104 13.02 -7.30 5.96
CA SER A 104 13.53 -8.45 6.72
C SER A 104 14.87 -8.06 7.30
N SER A 105 15.07 -8.34 8.54
CA SER A 105 16.35 -8.09 9.18
C SER A 105 17.32 -9.25 8.97
#